data_1e7864d3d272af9ad63d15806f736832
#
_entry.id   1e7864d3d272af9ad63d15806f736832
#
_cell.length_a   1.000
_cell.length_b   1.000
_cell.length_c   1.000
_cell.angle_alpha   90.00
_cell.angle_beta   90.00
_cell.angle_gamma   90.00
#
_symmetry.space_group_name_H-M   'P 1'
#
loop_
_entity.id
_entity.type
_entity.pdbx_description
1 polymer ?
#
loop_
_entity_poly.entity_id
_entity_poly.type
_entity_poly.pdbx_seq_one_letter_code
_entity_poly.pdbx_strand_id
1 'polypeptide(L)'
;MSPAFAALRAHGLAFPEAEEDFPWGHTALKVRGKTFVWLAEEDGFSLTVKLPVSRDFAETFDFASPAGYGLGRSGWISCRFAPGEAPDLDLLKRWLAESYRAVAPKKLGALLSADE
;
A
#
# COMPACT_ATOMS: atom_id res chain seq x y z
N MET A 1 -4.60 -4.33 -16.75
CA MET A 1 -4.31 -3.57 -15.52
C MET A 1 -5.48 -2.63 -15.24
N SER A 2 -6.07 -2.69 -14.04
CA SER A 2 -7.18 -1.81 -13.69
C SER A 2 -6.69 -0.38 -13.47
N PRO A 3 -7.59 0.63 -13.60
CA PRO A 3 -7.20 2.00 -13.29
C PRO A 3 -6.67 2.19 -11.88
N ALA A 4 -7.24 1.48 -10.91
CA ALA A 4 -6.78 1.57 -9.51
C ALA A 4 -5.36 1.04 -9.37
N PHE A 5 -5.08 -0.12 -9.93
CA PHE A 5 -3.74 -0.71 -9.89
C PHE A 5 -2.72 0.24 -10.53
N ALA A 6 -3.02 0.72 -11.74
CA ALA A 6 -2.12 1.62 -12.47
C ALA A 6 -1.87 2.92 -11.70
N ALA A 7 -2.93 3.52 -11.14
CA ALA A 7 -2.81 4.79 -10.41
C ALA A 7 -1.98 4.64 -9.14
N LEU A 8 -2.23 3.59 -8.37
CA LEU A 8 -1.50 3.39 -7.12
C LEU A 8 -0.05 2.97 -7.35
N ARG A 9 0.18 2.14 -8.37
CA ARG A 9 1.54 1.78 -8.77
C ARG A 9 2.35 3.03 -9.14
N ALA A 10 1.79 3.88 -10.00
CA ALA A 10 2.47 5.10 -10.42
C ALA A 10 2.72 6.04 -9.25
N HIS A 11 1.73 6.19 -8.37
CA HIS A 11 1.85 7.05 -7.20
C HIS A 11 2.97 6.58 -6.27
N GLY A 12 3.01 5.29 -5.98
CA GLY A 12 4.05 4.72 -5.11
C GLY A 12 5.45 4.79 -5.72
N LEU A 13 5.56 4.58 -7.03
CA LEU A 13 6.85 4.66 -7.71
C LEU A 13 7.40 6.08 -7.77
N ALA A 14 6.55 7.10 -7.59
CA ALA A 14 7.00 8.48 -7.54
C ALA A 14 7.61 8.87 -6.20
N PHE A 15 7.49 8.03 -5.17
CA PHE A 15 8.12 8.31 -3.87
C PHE A 15 9.65 8.20 -3.99
N PRO A 16 10.41 8.96 -3.15
CA PRO A 16 11.87 8.94 -3.25
C PRO A 16 12.46 7.53 -3.15
N GLU A 17 13.33 7.18 -4.08
CA GLU A 17 14.05 5.91 -4.15
C GLU A 17 13.15 4.66 -4.22
N ALA A 18 11.88 4.83 -4.62
CA ALA A 18 10.97 3.69 -4.75
C ALA A 18 11.36 2.84 -5.96
N GLU A 19 11.34 1.53 -5.79
CA GLU A 19 11.65 0.55 -6.82
C GLU A 19 10.56 -0.51 -6.88
N GLU A 20 10.41 -1.15 -8.02
CA GLU A 20 9.43 -2.18 -8.24
C GLU A 20 10.09 -3.55 -8.32
N ASP A 21 9.44 -4.56 -7.71
CA ASP A 21 9.89 -5.95 -7.76
C ASP A 21 8.64 -6.82 -7.99
N PHE A 22 8.85 -8.05 -8.45
CA PHE A 22 7.76 -8.96 -8.81
C PHE A 22 7.91 -10.34 -8.15
N PRO A 23 7.99 -10.41 -6.81
CA PRO A 23 8.12 -11.71 -6.16
C PRO A 23 6.83 -12.52 -6.37
N TRP A 24 6.98 -13.76 -6.81
CA TRP A 24 5.87 -14.71 -7.00
C TRP A 24 4.74 -14.17 -7.88
N GLY A 25 5.03 -13.30 -8.85
CA GLY A 25 4.01 -12.78 -9.76
C GLY A 25 3.18 -11.62 -9.23
N HIS A 26 3.44 -11.15 -8.01
CA HIS A 26 2.80 -9.96 -7.44
C HIS A 26 3.72 -8.75 -7.60
N THR A 27 3.15 -7.56 -7.52
CA THR A 27 3.94 -6.32 -7.56
C THR A 27 4.25 -5.87 -6.15
N ALA A 28 5.53 -5.71 -5.84
CA ALA A 28 5.98 -5.13 -4.59
C ALA A 28 6.71 -3.83 -4.88
N LEU A 29 6.36 -2.76 -4.17
CA LEU A 29 7.11 -1.50 -4.25
C LEU A 29 7.99 -1.41 -3.02
N LYS A 30 9.27 -1.13 -3.22
CA LYS A 30 10.29 -1.17 -2.19
C LYS A 30 11.03 0.14 -2.07
N VAL A 31 11.56 0.40 -0.88
CA VAL A 31 12.50 1.48 -0.63
C VAL A 31 13.63 0.92 0.21
N ARG A 32 14.88 1.11 -0.26
CA ARG A 32 16.07 0.59 0.42
C ARG A 32 15.97 -0.91 0.73
N GLY A 33 15.40 -1.68 -0.21
CA GLY A 33 15.27 -3.13 -0.08
C GLY A 33 14.10 -3.62 0.76
N LYS A 34 13.30 -2.70 1.33
CA LYS A 34 12.13 -3.08 2.15
C LYS A 34 10.85 -2.76 1.42
N THR A 35 9.93 -3.73 1.41
CA THR A 35 8.63 -3.56 0.76
C THR A 35 7.73 -2.64 1.59
N PHE A 36 7.12 -1.65 0.97
CA PHE A 36 6.13 -0.81 1.64
C PHE A 36 4.71 -1.00 1.12
N VAL A 37 4.53 -1.67 -0.02
CA VAL A 37 3.20 -2.07 -0.49
C VAL A 37 3.32 -3.28 -1.39
N TRP A 38 2.35 -4.20 -1.26
CA TRP A 38 2.12 -5.25 -2.24
C TRP A 38 0.84 -4.93 -2.98
N LEU A 39 0.88 -5.04 -4.31
CA LEU A 39 -0.27 -4.82 -5.19
C LEU A 39 -0.52 -6.10 -5.97
N ALA A 40 -1.78 -6.51 -6.06
CA ALA A 40 -2.15 -7.68 -6.83
C ALA A 40 -3.45 -7.43 -7.57
N GLU A 41 -3.58 -8.06 -8.74
CA GLU A 41 -4.77 -7.94 -9.56
C GLU A 41 -5.14 -9.33 -10.06
N GLU A 42 -5.86 -10.05 -9.22
CA GLU A 42 -6.41 -11.38 -9.50
C GLU A 42 -7.83 -11.37 -8.99
N ASP A 43 -8.80 -11.58 -9.87
CA ASP A 43 -10.20 -11.61 -9.49
C ASP A 43 -10.58 -10.37 -8.67
N GLY A 44 -10.18 -9.20 -9.17
CA GLY A 44 -10.32 -7.93 -8.49
C GLY A 44 -8.97 -7.30 -8.23
N PHE A 45 -8.95 -6.34 -7.31
CA PHE A 45 -7.73 -5.63 -6.95
C PHE A 45 -7.49 -5.74 -5.44
N SER A 46 -6.24 -5.93 -5.06
CA SER A 46 -5.88 -5.95 -3.64
C SER A 46 -4.57 -5.20 -3.40
N LEU A 47 -4.42 -4.68 -2.19
CA LEU A 47 -3.16 -4.09 -1.76
C LEU A 47 -2.95 -4.40 -0.28
N THR A 48 -1.69 -4.44 0.13
CA THR A 48 -1.29 -4.66 1.51
C THR A 48 -0.30 -3.57 1.90
N VAL A 49 -0.61 -2.83 2.94
CA VAL A 49 0.18 -1.67 3.40
C VAL A 49 0.35 -1.72 4.92
N LYS A 50 1.41 -1.10 5.41
CA LYS A 50 1.68 -1.00 6.84
C LYS A 50 1.11 0.32 7.36
N LEU A 51 0.15 0.23 8.29
CA LEU A 51 -0.58 1.38 8.80
C LEU A 51 -0.45 1.49 10.33
N PRO A 52 0.70 1.93 10.84
CA PRO A 52 0.89 2.04 12.29
C PRO A 52 -0.03 3.07 12.94
N VAL A 53 -0.45 4.08 12.20
CA VAL A 53 -1.33 5.14 12.71
C VAL A 53 -2.78 4.88 12.35
N SER A 54 -3.06 4.53 11.08
CA SER A 54 -4.43 4.43 10.57
C SER A 54 -5.04 3.04 10.69
N ARG A 55 -4.37 2.10 11.35
CA ARG A 55 -4.81 0.71 11.45
C ARG A 55 -6.26 0.58 11.93
N ASP A 56 -6.58 1.18 13.06
CA ASP A 56 -7.92 1.04 13.64
C ASP A 56 -8.99 1.66 12.74
N PHE A 57 -8.67 2.80 12.14
CA PHE A 57 -9.58 3.44 11.19
C PHE A 57 -9.78 2.55 9.95
N ALA A 58 -8.68 1.98 9.43
CA ALA A 58 -8.76 1.11 8.25
C ALA A 58 -9.65 -0.09 8.50
N GLU A 59 -9.57 -0.70 9.68
CA GLU A 59 -10.35 -1.88 10.01
C GLU A 59 -11.84 -1.60 10.13
N THR A 60 -12.27 -0.34 10.13
CA THR A 60 -13.71 -0.01 10.10
C THR A 60 -14.32 -0.21 8.72
N PHE A 61 -13.50 -0.34 7.67
CA PHE A 61 -13.99 -0.59 6.32
C PHE A 61 -14.12 -2.09 6.06
N ASP A 62 -15.18 -2.47 5.37
CA ASP A 62 -15.43 -3.88 5.03
C ASP A 62 -14.34 -4.47 4.14
N PHE A 63 -13.69 -3.65 3.33
CA PHE A 63 -12.66 -4.13 2.41
C PHE A 63 -11.31 -4.36 3.08
N ALA A 64 -11.13 -3.95 4.33
CA ALA A 64 -9.83 -4.00 5.01
C ALA A 64 -9.83 -5.00 6.15
N SER A 65 -8.72 -5.72 6.30
CA SER A 65 -8.54 -6.69 7.37
C SER A 65 -7.05 -6.82 7.71
N PRO A 66 -6.69 -7.33 8.90
CA PRO A 66 -5.28 -7.58 9.20
C PRO A 66 -4.67 -8.53 8.18
N ALA A 67 -3.45 -8.23 7.75
CA ALA A 67 -2.74 -9.07 6.79
C ALA A 67 -2.42 -10.44 7.40
N GLY A 68 -2.35 -11.48 6.54
CA GLY A 68 -2.05 -12.84 6.98
C GLY A 68 -0.61 -13.05 7.39
N TYR A 69 -0.29 -14.29 7.78
CA TYR A 69 1.07 -14.74 8.14
C TYR A 69 1.70 -13.94 9.28
N GLY A 70 0.89 -13.43 10.22
CA GLY A 70 1.40 -12.67 11.37
C GLY A 70 1.75 -11.22 11.06
N LEU A 71 1.65 -10.79 9.81
CA LEU A 71 1.96 -9.40 9.43
C LEU A 71 1.00 -8.40 10.08
N GLY A 72 -0.26 -8.81 10.32
CA GLY A 72 -1.24 -7.95 10.96
C GLY A 72 -0.80 -7.46 12.34
N ARG A 73 -0.01 -8.25 13.06
CA ARG A 73 0.52 -7.86 14.37
C ARG A 73 1.46 -6.66 14.30
N SER A 74 2.11 -6.48 13.13
CA SER A 74 3.02 -5.37 12.90
C SER A 74 2.33 -4.19 12.22
N GLY A 75 1.00 -4.21 12.13
CA GLY A 75 0.23 -3.12 11.56
C GLY A 75 -0.03 -3.23 10.06
N TRP A 76 0.26 -4.36 9.44
CA TRP A 76 -0.03 -4.57 8.03
C TRP A 76 -1.51 -4.86 7.82
N ILE A 77 -2.11 -4.15 6.87
CA ILE A 77 -3.53 -4.27 6.53
C ILE A 77 -3.65 -4.66 5.07
N SER A 78 -4.51 -5.65 4.79
CA SER A 78 -4.85 -6.07 3.44
C SER A 78 -6.20 -5.49 3.06
N CYS A 79 -6.28 -4.89 1.86
CA CYS A 79 -7.50 -4.35 1.32
C CYS A 79 -7.84 -5.11 0.04
N ARG A 80 -9.09 -5.54 -0.09
CA ARG A 80 -9.56 -6.31 -1.24
C ARG A 80 -10.80 -5.70 -1.84
N PHE A 81 -10.80 -5.59 -3.16
CA PHE A 81 -11.92 -5.03 -3.92
C PHE A 81 -12.31 -6.01 -5.01
N ALA A 82 -13.61 -6.28 -5.13
CA ALA A 82 -14.13 -7.19 -6.15
C ALA A 82 -14.00 -6.56 -7.54
N PRO A 83 -14.03 -7.37 -8.61
CA PRO A 83 -14.02 -6.82 -9.97
C PRO A 83 -15.15 -5.81 -10.15
N GLY A 84 -14.83 -4.67 -10.72
CA GLY A 84 -15.83 -3.61 -10.94
C GLY A 84 -16.03 -2.65 -9.78
N GLU A 85 -15.48 -2.94 -8.60
CA GLU A 85 -15.54 -1.98 -7.50
C GLU A 85 -14.53 -0.85 -7.73
N ALA A 86 -14.93 0.38 -7.39
CA ALA A 86 -14.08 1.55 -7.54
C ALA A 86 -13.59 2.01 -6.16
N PRO A 87 -12.33 1.73 -5.78
CA PRO A 87 -11.83 2.15 -4.49
C PRO A 87 -11.62 3.67 -4.43
N ASP A 88 -11.63 4.21 -3.21
CA ASP A 88 -11.30 5.61 -2.97
C ASP A 88 -9.77 5.78 -3.14
N LEU A 89 -9.36 6.23 -4.30
CA LEU A 89 -7.94 6.36 -4.61
C LEU A 89 -7.23 7.37 -3.73
N ASP A 90 -7.90 8.46 -3.35
CA ASP A 90 -7.27 9.47 -2.49
C ASP A 90 -6.93 8.88 -1.12
N LEU A 91 -7.85 8.09 -0.57
CA LEU A 91 -7.61 7.40 0.69
C LEU A 91 -6.45 6.41 0.56
N LEU A 92 -6.47 5.60 -0.49
CA LEU A 92 -5.42 4.58 -0.68
C LEU A 92 -4.06 5.22 -0.95
N LYS A 93 -4.01 6.35 -1.63
CA LYS A 93 -2.76 7.09 -1.83
C LYS A 93 -2.18 7.59 -0.51
N ARG A 94 -3.03 8.06 0.40
CA ARG A 94 -2.60 8.47 1.74
C ARG A 94 -2.04 7.28 2.52
N TRP A 95 -2.67 6.12 2.38
CA TRP A 95 -2.20 4.90 3.05
C TRP A 95 -0.87 4.41 2.45
N LEU A 96 -0.65 4.58 1.15
CA LEU A 96 0.66 4.31 0.56
C LEU A 96 1.74 5.17 1.19
N ALA A 97 1.45 6.46 1.38
CA ALA A 97 2.41 7.39 1.99
C ALA A 97 2.69 7.03 3.44
N GLU A 98 1.67 6.65 4.21
CA GLU A 98 1.85 6.21 5.59
C GLU A 98 2.73 4.96 5.64
N SER A 99 2.47 3.99 4.77
CA SER A 99 3.25 2.77 4.70
C SER A 99 4.71 3.06 4.32
N TYR A 100 4.91 3.94 3.34
CA TYR A 100 6.25 4.36 2.94
C TYR A 100 6.99 4.99 4.12
N ARG A 101 6.35 5.90 4.86
CA ARG A 101 6.97 6.54 6.02
C ARG A 101 7.30 5.55 7.13
N ALA A 102 6.49 4.49 7.27
CA ALA A 102 6.72 3.47 8.29
C ALA A 102 7.91 2.59 7.96
N VAL A 103 8.24 2.41 6.69
CA VAL A 103 9.26 1.48 6.20
C VAL A 103 10.55 2.18 5.82
N ALA A 104 10.46 3.37 5.21
CA ALA A 104 11.62 4.10 4.72
C ALA A 104 12.42 4.76 5.85
N PRO A 105 13.73 5.04 5.62
CA PRO A 105 14.47 5.89 6.55
C PRO A 105 13.77 7.23 6.76
N LYS A 106 13.86 7.78 7.97
CA LYS A 106 13.15 9.01 8.31
C LYS A 106 13.42 10.17 7.36
N LYS A 107 14.65 10.30 6.90
CA LYS A 107 15.00 11.40 5.99
C LYS A 107 14.29 11.30 4.65
N LEU A 108 14.01 10.09 4.17
CA LEU A 108 13.26 9.89 2.94
C LEU A 108 11.77 10.15 3.16
N GLY A 109 11.23 9.67 4.28
CA GLY A 109 9.83 9.93 4.63
C GLY A 109 9.54 11.41 4.77
N ALA A 110 10.51 12.19 5.27
CA ALA A 110 10.37 13.63 5.44
C ALA A 110 10.29 14.38 4.10
N LEU A 111 10.66 13.75 2.99
CA LEU A 111 10.58 14.36 1.66
C LEU A 111 9.15 14.33 1.10
N LEU A 112 8.27 13.50 1.68
CA LEU A 112 6.88 13.47 1.23
C LEU A 112 6.15 14.71 1.74
N SER A 113 5.21 15.21 0.93
CA SER A 113 4.39 16.33 1.36
C SER A 113 3.40 15.87 2.44
N ALA A 114 2.90 16.82 3.25
CA ALA A 114 1.95 16.50 4.31
C ALA A 114 0.62 15.95 3.77
N ASP A 115 0.33 16.20 2.50
CA ASP A 115 -0.93 15.78 1.86
C ASP A 115 -0.87 14.37 1.28
N GLU A 116 0.27 13.72 1.36
CA GLU A 116 0.43 12.37 0.81
C GLU A 116 0.33 11.31 1.88
#